data_c409855bda0b31165dc7d7c39ae5f43e
#
_entry.id   c409855bda0b31165dc7d7c39ae5f43e
#
_cell.length_a   1.000
_cell.length_b   1.000
_cell.length_c   1.000
_cell.angle_alpha   90.00
_cell.angle_beta   90.00
_cell.angle_gamma   90.00
#
_symmetry.space_group_name_H-M   'P 1'
#
loop_
_entity.id
_entity.type
_entity.pdbx_description
1 polymer ?
#
loop_
_entity_poly.entity_id
_entity_poly.type
_entity_poly.pdbx_seq_one_letter_code
_entity_poly.pdbx_strand_id
1 'polypeptide(L)'
;MHAPAPQRKMRLLKLKLNGRIREDAVAEGELLVDYLREVAHLTGVKTGCDGGECGACTVLIDDEPVPSCIVLAARCEGRHVETIEGLTRHGKLNRLQRAFHEKLGAQCGFCTPGMIMAAEGLLRRNPSPSDEEIRAALAGNLCRCTGYVKILESVKSAAEASP
;
A
#
# COMPACT_ATOMS: atom_id res chain seq x y z
N MET A 1 20.69 20.89 30.89
CA MET A 1 19.77 19.86 31.40
C MET A 1 18.75 19.60 30.29
N HIS A 2 18.77 18.39 29.68
CA HIS A 2 17.77 18.02 28.68
C HIS A 2 16.52 17.57 29.44
N ALA A 3 15.38 18.16 29.16
CA ALA A 3 14.11 17.68 29.67
C ALA A 3 13.89 16.25 29.16
N PRO A 4 13.39 15.33 30.01
CA PRO A 4 13.08 13.96 29.54
C PRO A 4 12.04 14.04 28.43
N ALA A 5 12.23 13.25 27.38
CA ALA A 5 11.27 13.16 26.29
C ALA A 5 9.88 12.80 26.86
N PRO A 6 8.80 13.42 26.38
CA PRO A 6 7.47 13.11 26.86
C PRO A 6 7.17 11.64 26.67
N GLN A 7 6.70 10.96 27.72
CA GLN A 7 6.33 9.55 27.65
C GLN A 7 5.16 9.41 26.65
N ARG A 8 5.39 8.71 25.55
CA ARG A 8 4.34 8.43 24.58
C ARG A 8 3.33 7.48 25.22
N LYS A 9 2.07 7.89 25.25
CA LYS A 9 0.98 7.04 25.72
C LYS A 9 0.82 5.89 24.76
N MET A 10 0.95 4.66 25.26
CA MET A 10 0.83 3.43 24.48
C MET A 10 -0.58 2.86 24.59
N ARG A 11 -1.03 2.21 23.53
CA ARG A 11 -2.28 1.44 23.49
C ARG A 11 -2.08 0.12 22.77
N LEU A 12 -2.92 -0.84 23.06
CA LEU A 12 -2.98 -2.08 22.28
C LEU A 12 -3.76 -1.81 21.00
N LEU A 13 -3.20 -2.22 19.86
CA LEU A 13 -3.83 -2.19 18.56
C LEU A 13 -4.08 -3.64 18.11
N LYS A 14 -5.34 -3.97 17.84
CA LYS A 14 -5.73 -5.25 17.28
C LYS A 14 -6.33 -5.03 15.90
N LEU A 15 -5.73 -5.62 14.86
CA LEU A 15 -6.19 -5.52 13.48
C LEU A 15 -5.95 -6.82 12.71
N LYS A 16 -6.59 -6.95 11.55
CA LYS A 16 -6.27 -8.01 10.60
C LYS A 16 -5.25 -7.47 9.59
N LEU A 17 -4.00 -7.95 9.66
CA LEU A 17 -2.89 -7.53 8.79
C LEU A 17 -2.52 -8.66 7.84
N ASN A 18 -2.63 -8.42 6.53
CA ASN A 18 -2.35 -9.41 5.48
C ASN A 18 -3.05 -10.76 5.74
N GLY A 19 -4.30 -10.70 6.17
CA GLY A 19 -5.14 -11.86 6.44
C GLY A 19 -4.96 -12.51 7.82
N ARG A 20 -4.02 -12.03 8.66
CA ARG A 20 -3.74 -12.56 10.01
C ARG A 20 -4.09 -11.55 11.08
N ILE A 21 -4.68 -12.00 12.18
CA ILE A 21 -4.90 -11.14 13.35
C ILE A 21 -3.55 -10.85 14.01
N ARG A 22 -3.32 -9.59 14.30
CA ARG A 22 -2.17 -9.08 15.07
C ARG A 22 -2.67 -8.24 16.24
N GLU A 23 -1.90 -8.30 17.32
CA GLU A 23 -2.05 -7.43 18.49
C GLU A 23 -0.67 -6.89 18.85
N ASP A 24 -0.50 -5.57 18.73
CA ASP A 24 0.79 -4.90 18.99
C ASP A 24 0.55 -3.65 19.85
N ALA A 25 1.54 -3.30 20.66
CA ALA A 25 1.54 -2.04 21.40
C ALA A 25 2.00 -0.90 20.46
N VAL A 26 1.17 0.13 20.30
CA VAL A 26 1.47 1.29 19.46
C VAL A 26 1.33 2.59 20.24
N ALA A 27 2.08 3.62 19.88
CA ALA A 27 1.88 4.95 20.44
C ALA A 27 0.57 5.56 19.88
N GLU A 28 -0.16 6.33 20.69
CA GLU A 28 -1.43 6.95 20.24
C GLU A 28 -1.30 7.81 18.99
N GLY A 29 -0.16 8.46 18.79
CA GLY A 29 0.15 9.29 17.63
C GLY A 29 0.95 8.60 16.54
N GLU A 30 1.14 7.27 16.59
CA GLU A 30 1.93 6.53 15.61
C GLU A 30 1.21 6.47 14.26
N LEU A 31 1.92 6.80 13.18
CA LEU A 31 1.39 6.72 11.83
C LEU A 31 1.35 5.25 11.38
N LEU A 32 0.37 4.92 10.55
CA LEU A 32 0.23 3.56 10.04
C LEU A 32 1.47 3.11 9.24
N VAL A 33 2.09 4.02 8.47
CA VAL A 33 3.32 3.71 7.73
C VAL A 33 4.46 3.29 8.66
N ASP A 34 4.64 3.99 9.78
CA ASP A 34 5.70 3.69 10.75
C ASP A 34 5.43 2.35 11.46
N TYR A 35 4.20 2.13 11.93
CA TYR A 35 3.77 0.85 12.47
C TYR A 35 4.04 -0.31 11.49
N LEU A 36 3.63 -0.17 10.22
CA LEU A 36 3.82 -1.22 9.22
C LEU A 36 5.30 -1.53 8.99
N ARG A 37 6.15 -0.52 8.93
CA ARG A 37 7.57 -0.67 8.62
C ARG A 37 8.41 -1.08 9.81
N GLU A 38 8.20 -0.44 10.97
CA GLU A 38 9.10 -0.58 12.13
C GLU A 38 8.60 -1.65 13.12
N VAL A 39 7.28 -1.82 13.29
CA VAL A 39 6.70 -2.79 14.22
C VAL A 39 6.32 -4.09 13.50
N ALA A 40 5.63 -3.97 12.36
CA ALA A 40 5.21 -5.15 11.59
C ALA A 40 6.30 -5.66 10.62
N HIS A 41 7.37 -4.90 10.39
CA HIS A 41 8.49 -5.19 9.48
C HIS A 41 8.08 -5.42 8.01
N LEU A 42 7.00 -4.75 7.57
CA LEU A 42 6.49 -4.78 6.20
C LEU A 42 7.10 -3.63 5.39
N THR A 43 8.33 -3.81 4.96
CA THR A 43 9.14 -2.76 4.30
C THR A 43 8.80 -2.54 2.83
N GLY A 44 7.89 -3.30 2.27
CA GLY A 44 7.29 -3.04 0.95
C GLY A 44 6.54 -1.72 0.90
N VAL A 45 5.93 -1.30 2.00
CA VAL A 45 5.37 0.05 2.15
C VAL A 45 6.51 1.07 2.17
N LYS A 46 6.51 2.06 1.25
CA LYS A 46 7.61 3.03 1.09
C LYS A 46 7.19 4.40 1.58
N THR A 47 8.16 5.15 2.13
CA THR A 47 7.96 6.54 2.58
C THR A 47 8.66 7.49 1.62
N GLY A 48 7.90 8.31 0.88
CA GLY A 48 8.46 9.21 -0.14
C GLY A 48 8.22 10.70 0.09
N CYS A 49 7.18 11.08 0.87
CA CYS A 49 6.84 12.50 1.06
C CYS A 49 6.35 12.88 2.46
N ASP A 50 5.90 11.92 3.27
CA ASP A 50 5.29 12.10 4.61
C ASP A 50 4.07 13.05 4.66
N GLY A 51 3.50 13.41 3.50
CA GLY A 51 2.40 14.38 3.37
C GLY A 51 1.17 13.87 2.61
N GLY A 52 1.10 12.57 2.29
CA GLY A 52 -0.05 11.99 1.57
C GLY A 52 -0.06 12.25 0.06
N GLU A 53 1.02 12.81 -0.52
CA GLU A 53 1.04 13.30 -1.90
C GLU A 53 1.58 12.28 -2.91
N CYS A 54 2.62 11.50 -2.54
CA CYS A 54 3.33 10.68 -3.53
C CYS A 54 2.76 9.27 -3.73
N GLY A 55 1.91 8.78 -2.83
CA GLY A 55 1.29 7.46 -2.89
C GLY A 55 2.23 6.25 -2.72
N ALA A 56 3.54 6.44 -2.47
CA ALA A 56 4.48 5.33 -2.29
C ALA A 56 4.13 4.44 -1.08
N CYS A 57 3.41 4.99 -0.10
CA CYS A 57 2.95 4.32 1.11
C CYS A 57 1.51 3.78 1.02
N THR A 58 0.92 3.71 -0.17
CA THR A 58 -0.45 3.22 -0.35
C THR A 58 -0.58 1.77 0.12
N VAL A 59 -1.61 1.53 0.94
CA VAL A 59 -2.06 0.22 1.43
C VAL A 59 -3.57 0.10 1.20
N LEU A 60 -4.14 -1.10 1.33
CA LEU A 60 -5.60 -1.23 1.38
C LEU A 60 -6.05 -1.26 2.85
N ILE A 61 -7.06 -0.48 3.16
CA ILE A 61 -7.78 -0.54 4.43
C ILE A 61 -9.24 -0.88 4.11
N ASP A 62 -9.67 -2.11 4.43
CA ASP A 62 -10.99 -2.65 4.05
C ASP A 62 -11.24 -2.52 2.53
N ASP A 63 -10.26 -2.94 1.74
CA ASP A 63 -10.21 -2.91 0.27
C ASP A 63 -10.07 -1.52 -0.38
N GLU A 64 -10.08 -0.42 0.40
CA GLU A 64 -9.89 0.93 -0.12
C GLU A 64 -8.43 1.36 -0.09
N PRO A 65 -7.85 1.88 -1.20
CA PRO A 65 -6.48 2.37 -1.24
C PRO A 65 -6.33 3.68 -0.47
N VAL A 66 -5.41 3.68 0.49
CA VAL A 66 -5.18 4.80 1.40
C VAL A 66 -3.68 5.05 1.57
N PRO A 67 -3.19 6.32 1.52
CA PRO A 67 -1.80 6.63 1.86
C PRO A 67 -1.59 6.51 3.38
N SER A 68 -0.80 5.52 3.81
CA SER A 68 -0.63 5.18 5.23
C SER A 68 0.14 6.23 6.04
N CYS A 69 0.86 7.15 5.40
CA CYS A 69 1.61 8.22 6.08
C CYS A 69 0.73 9.34 6.68
N ILE A 70 -0.57 9.37 6.38
CA ILE A 70 -1.52 10.34 6.95
C ILE A 70 -2.62 9.66 7.78
N VAL A 71 -2.46 8.39 8.08
CA VAL A 71 -3.39 7.60 8.90
C VAL A 71 -2.73 7.23 10.22
N LEU A 72 -3.40 7.45 11.34
CA LEU A 72 -2.95 6.95 12.63
C LEU A 72 -3.16 5.43 12.70
N ALA A 73 -2.15 4.67 13.13
CA ALA A 73 -2.26 3.21 13.32
C ALA A 73 -3.46 2.85 14.21
N ALA A 74 -3.68 3.62 15.27
CA ALA A 74 -4.79 3.46 16.20
C ALA A 74 -6.19 3.54 15.55
N ARG A 75 -6.33 4.16 14.37
CA ARG A 75 -7.59 4.22 13.60
C ARG A 75 -7.89 2.94 12.83
N CYS A 76 -6.91 2.02 12.77
CA CYS A 76 -7.07 0.72 12.12
C CYS A 76 -7.52 -0.38 13.09
N GLU A 77 -7.90 -0.03 14.33
CA GLU A 77 -8.45 -0.98 15.29
C GLU A 77 -9.64 -1.75 14.69
N GLY A 78 -9.57 -3.08 14.71
CA GLY A 78 -10.60 -3.98 14.17
C GLY A 78 -10.68 -4.04 12.64
N ARG A 79 -9.90 -3.23 11.91
CA ARG A 79 -9.95 -3.16 10.44
C ARG A 79 -9.04 -4.18 9.78
N HIS A 80 -9.27 -4.41 8.49
CA HIS A 80 -8.39 -5.20 7.63
C HIS A 80 -7.43 -4.27 6.89
N VAL A 81 -6.14 -4.40 7.19
CA VAL A 81 -5.05 -3.70 6.48
C VAL A 81 -4.30 -4.71 5.62
N GLU A 82 -4.10 -4.38 4.35
CA GLU A 82 -3.34 -5.22 3.42
C GLU A 82 -2.24 -4.40 2.75
N THR A 83 -1.05 -4.96 2.71
CA THR A 83 0.14 -4.39 2.07
C THR A 83 0.54 -5.21 0.86
N ILE A 84 1.53 -4.75 0.10
CA ILE A 84 2.04 -5.44 -1.08
C ILE A 84 2.47 -6.89 -0.78
N GLU A 85 2.98 -7.15 0.41
CA GLU A 85 3.36 -8.50 0.87
C GLU A 85 2.15 -9.43 0.99
N GLY A 86 0.98 -8.90 1.35
CA GLY A 86 -0.27 -9.65 1.49
C GLY A 86 -0.85 -10.15 0.16
N LEU A 87 -0.47 -9.53 -0.95
CA LEU A 87 -0.93 -9.95 -2.28
C LEU A 87 -0.26 -11.24 -2.77
N THR A 88 0.92 -11.57 -2.24
CA THR A 88 1.62 -12.82 -2.57
C THR A 88 1.06 -13.95 -1.73
N ARG A 89 0.50 -14.98 -2.37
CA ARG A 89 -0.09 -16.16 -1.72
C ARG A 89 0.69 -17.41 -2.05
N HIS A 90 1.09 -18.16 -1.02
CA HIS A 90 1.86 -19.40 -1.18
C HIS A 90 3.11 -19.24 -2.08
N GLY A 91 3.81 -18.11 -1.97
CA GLY A 91 4.99 -17.79 -2.77
C GLY A 91 4.70 -17.45 -4.24
N LYS A 92 3.42 -17.33 -4.62
CA LYS A 92 3.02 -16.96 -5.98
C LYS A 92 2.59 -15.50 -6.04
N LEU A 93 3.13 -14.78 -7.01
CA LEU A 93 2.74 -13.41 -7.32
C LEU A 93 1.26 -13.37 -7.76
N ASN A 94 0.54 -12.35 -7.31
CA ASN A 94 -0.80 -12.10 -7.85
C ASN A 94 -0.74 -11.58 -9.30
N ARG A 95 -1.91 -11.41 -9.94
CA ARG A 95 -2.00 -10.98 -11.35
C ARG A 95 -1.33 -9.62 -11.61
N LEU A 96 -1.47 -8.65 -10.70
CA LEU A 96 -0.83 -7.34 -10.84
C LEU A 96 0.68 -7.41 -10.68
N GLN A 97 1.18 -8.07 -9.63
CA GLN A 97 2.62 -8.24 -9.42
C GLN A 97 3.28 -8.90 -10.63
N ARG A 98 2.64 -9.92 -11.20
CA ARG A 98 3.10 -10.62 -12.40
C ARG A 98 3.09 -9.70 -13.62
N ALA A 99 1.99 -8.98 -13.87
CA ALA A 99 1.88 -8.07 -14.99
C ALA A 99 2.92 -6.93 -14.92
N PHE A 100 3.18 -6.37 -13.74
CA PHE A 100 4.24 -5.37 -13.56
C PHE A 100 5.64 -5.92 -13.88
N HIS A 101 5.89 -7.18 -13.58
CA HIS A 101 7.13 -7.85 -13.96
C HIS A 101 7.20 -8.09 -15.46
N GLU A 102 6.19 -8.70 -16.06
CA GLU A 102 6.15 -9.09 -17.48
C GLU A 102 6.11 -7.90 -18.44
N LYS A 103 5.40 -6.83 -18.08
CA LYS A 103 5.26 -5.61 -18.90
C LYS A 103 6.31 -4.55 -18.59
N LEU A 104 7.25 -4.84 -17.67
CA LEU A 104 8.29 -3.90 -17.25
C LEU A 104 7.71 -2.61 -16.64
N GLY A 105 6.66 -2.75 -15.83
CA GLY A 105 5.98 -1.64 -15.15
C GLY A 105 6.81 -0.97 -14.05
N ALA A 106 8.02 -1.43 -13.79
CA ALA A 106 8.94 -0.90 -12.79
C ALA A 106 10.31 -0.58 -13.42
N GLN A 107 10.95 0.49 -12.93
CA GLN A 107 12.36 0.78 -13.18
C GLN A 107 13.12 0.74 -11.85
N CYS A 108 13.19 1.86 -11.09
CA CYS A 108 13.83 1.83 -9.76
C CYS A 108 13.04 1.01 -8.72
N GLY A 109 11.75 0.76 -8.94
CA GLY A 109 10.88 -0.05 -8.08
C GLY A 109 10.29 0.67 -6.86
N PHE A 110 10.70 1.91 -6.55
CA PHE A 110 10.30 2.60 -5.32
C PHE A 110 8.79 2.88 -5.25
N CYS A 111 8.17 3.35 -6.33
CA CYS A 111 6.73 3.60 -6.40
C CYS A 111 5.89 2.34 -6.63
N THR A 112 6.51 1.25 -7.08
CA THR A 112 5.82 0.05 -7.57
C THR A 112 4.86 -0.58 -6.55
N PRO A 113 5.22 -0.75 -5.27
CA PRO A 113 4.28 -1.27 -4.28
C PRO A 113 3.00 -0.44 -4.17
N GLY A 114 3.15 0.88 -4.04
CA GLY A 114 2.00 1.79 -3.95
C GLY A 114 1.13 1.79 -5.21
N MET A 115 1.74 1.76 -6.40
CA MET A 115 1.03 1.64 -7.68
C MET A 115 0.21 0.34 -7.76
N ILE A 116 0.80 -0.78 -7.36
CA ILE A 116 0.13 -2.08 -7.34
C ILE A 116 -1.03 -2.07 -6.34
N MET A 117 -0.85 -1.50 -5.14
CA MET A 117 -1.92 -1.42 -4.14
C MET A 117 -3.09 -0.54 -4.60
N ALA A 118 -2.81 0.60 -5.24
CA ALA A 118 -3.85 1.45 -5.83
C ALA A 118 -4.61 0.73 -6.96
N ALA A 119 -3.88 0.06 -7.85
CA ALA A 119 -4.48 -0.74 -8.92
C ALA A 119 -5.27 -1.94 -8.39
N GLU A 120 -4.80 -2.61 -7.33
CA GLU A 120 -5.52 -3.72 -6.69
C GLU A 120 -6.87 -3.26 -6.14
N GLY A 121 -6.92 -2.11 -5.44
CA GLY A 121 -8.17 -1.52 -4.97
C GLY A 121 -9.14 -1.20 -6.11
N LEU A 122 -8.63 -0.68 -7.24
CA LEU A 122 -9.46 -0.48 -8.44
C LEU A 122 -10.02 -1.81 -8.97
N LEU A 123 -9.15 -2.81 -9.19
CA LEU A 123 -9.57 -4.08 -9.79
C LEU A 123 -10.49 -4.93 -8.91
N ARG A 124 -10.48 -4.74 -7.59
CA ARG A 124 -11.45 -5.34 -6.67
C ARG A 124 -12.85 -4.74 -6.85
N ARG A 125 -12.95 -3.44 -7.10
CA ARG A 125 -14.22 -2.73 -7.31
C ARG A 125 -14.73 -2.85 -8.75
N ASN A 126 -13.82 -2.74 -9.71
CA ASN A 126 -14.12 -2.83 -11.14
C ASN A 126 -13.09 -3.74 -11.83
N PRO A 127 -13.45 -5.02 -12.10
CA PRO A 127 -12.52 -5.97 -12.73
C PRO A 127 -12.16 -5.64 -14.18
N SER A 128 -12.93 -4.79 -14.86
CA SER A 128 -12.72 -4.43 -16.28
C SER A 128 -12.73 -2.89 -16.43
N PRO A 129 -11.74 -2.18 -15.84
CA PRO A 129 -11.71 -0.74 -15.86
C PRO A 129 -11.34 -0.20 -17.24
N SER A 130 -11.91 0.96 -17.60
CA SER A 130 -11.46 1.75 -18.73
C SER A 130 -10.07 2.36 -18.48
N ASP A 131 -9.44 2.83 -19.56
CA ASP A 131 -8.16 3.56 -19.48
C ASP A 131 -8.23 4.78 -18.57
N GLU A 132 -9.35 5.47 -18.60
CA GLU A 132 -9.58 6.67 -17.81
C GLU A 132 -9.70 6.33 -16.31
N GLU A 133 -10.41 5.27 -15.97
CA GLU A 133 -10.52 4.78 -14.59
C GLU A 133 -9.18 4.31 -14.04
N ILE A 134 -8.35 3.64 -14.87
CA ILE A 134 -6.98 3.27 -14.48
C ILE A 134 -6.14 4.52 -14.18
N ARG A 135 -6.18 5.52 -15.06
CA ARG A 135 -5.44 6.79 -14.85
C ARG A 135 -5.92 7.52 -13.62
N ALA A 136 -7.22 7.59 -13.39
CA ALA A 136 -7.82 8.22 -12.21
C ALA A 136 -7.39 7.51 -10.92
N ALA A 137 -7.42 6.17 -10.89
CA ALA A 137 -7.02 5.39 -9.72
C ALA A 137 -5.53 5.56 -9.37
N LEU A 138 -4.67 5.78 -10.36
CA LEU A 138 -3.23 5.96 -10.18
C LEU A 138 -2.81 7.43 -10.03
N ALA A 139 -3.72 8.40 -10.13
CA ALA A 139 -3.40 9.82 -10.11
C ALA A 139 -2.72 10.29 -8.81
N GLY A 140 -3.02 9.61 -7.69
CA GLY A 140 -2.38 9.85 -6.38
C GLY A 140 -1.03 9.16 -6.18
N ASN A 141 -0.50 8.45 -7.18
CA ASN A 141 0.74 7.70 -7.09
C ASN A 141 1.79 8.24 -8.07
N LEU A 142 2.88 8.80 -7.55
CA LEU A 142 3.90 9.45 -8.38
C LEU A 142 5.02 8.48 -8.77
N CYS A 143 5.36 8.49 -10.07
CA CYS A 143 6.53 7.80 -10.61
C CYS A 143 7.43 8.77 -11.38
N ARG A 144 8.72 8.86 -11.00
CA ARG A 144 9.68 9.75 -11.69
C ARG A 144 10.41 9.07 -12.84
N CYS A 145 10.31 7.75 -12.98
CA CYS A 145 11.15 6.98 -13.89
C CYS A 145 10.44 6.55 -15.18
N THR A 146 9.23 5.99 -15.09
CA THR A 146 8.60 5.18 -16.15
C THR A 146 7.82 5.99 -17.18
N GLY A 147 7.46 7.25 -16.90
CA GLY A 147 6.51 8.02 -17.72
C GLY A 147 5.10 7.40 -17.76
N TYR A 148 4.80 6.47 -16.84
CA TYR A 148 3.50 5.80 -16.62
C TYR A 148 3.06 4.80 -17.70
N VAL A 149 3.55 4.86 -18.93
CA VAL A 149 3.07 4.03 -20.04
C VAL A 149 3.08 2.55 -19.66
N LYS A 150 4.22 2.03 -19.20
CA LYS A 150 4.36 0.62 -18.82
C LYS A 150 3.57 0.25 -17.56
N ILE A 151 3.35 1.19 -16.65
CA ILE A 151 2.48 1.00 -15.48
C ILE A 151 1.03 0.78 -15.94
N LEU A 152 0.51 1.66 -16.81
CA LEU A 152 -0.85 1.55 -17.34
C LEU A 152 -1.04 0.25 -18.14
N GLU A 153 -0.07 -0.12 -18.99
CA GLU A 153 -0.08 -1.39 -19.70
C GLU A 153 -0.11 -2.60 -18.76
N SER A 154 0.62 -2.53 -17.64
CA SER A 154 0.64 -3.58 -16.61
C SER A 154 -0.73 -3.76 -15.96
N VAL A 155 -1.39 -2.66 -15.58
CA VAL A 155 -2.73 -2.71 -14.97
C VAL A 155 -3.76 -3.25 -15.95
N LYS A 156 -3.73 -2.81 -17.21
CA LYS A 156 -4.61 -3.36 -18.29
C LYS A 156 -4.42 -4.85 -18.46
N SER A 157 -3.18 -5.30 -18.61
CA SER A 157 -2.85 -6.72 -18.75
C SER A 157 -3.31 -7.54 -17.55
N ALA A 158 -3.22 -7.01 -16.34
CA ALA A 158 -3.73 -7.67 -15.14
C ALA A 158 -5.27 -7.72 -15.09
N ALA A 159 -5.96 -6.72 -15.64
CA ALA A 159 -7.43 -6.71 -15.75
C ALA A 159 -7.94 -7.74 -16.76
N GLU A 160 -7.22 -7.91 -17.89
CA GLU A 160 -7.54 -8.88 -18.94
C GLU A 160 -7.25 -10.35 -18.52
N ALA A 161 -6.32 -10.56 -17.61
CA ALA A 161 -6.02 -11.88 -17.08
C ALA A 161 -7.16 -12.35 -16.17
N SER A 162 -7.81 -13.45 -16.55
CA SER A 162 -8.81 -14.09 -15.68
C SER A 162 -8.26 -14.37 -14.29
N PRO A 163 -9.09 -14.28 -13.24
CA PRO A 163 -8.68 -14.51 -11.85
C PRO A 163 -8.15 -15.92 -11.61
#